data_9e1e0c663a9b5ec2e15f2aeba8b34a30
#
_entry.id   9e1e0c663a9b5ec2e15f2aeba8b34a30
#
_cell.length_a   1.000
_cell.length_b   1.000
_cell.length_c   1.000
_cell.angle_alpha   90.00
_cell.angle_beta   90.00
_cell.angle_gamma   90.00
#
_symmetry.space_group_name_H-M   'P 1'
#
loop_
_entity.id
_entity.type
_entity.pdbx_description
1 polymer ?
#
loop_
_entity_poly.entity_id
_entity_poly.type
_entity_poly.pdbx_seq_one_letter_code
_entity_poly.pdbx_strand_id
1 'polypeptide(L)'
;MKIKRINTAFLLLALAGMTLAGCSNEDIANVAPQKETGNVSFSIVEKDYEPATDNPKTRAAAEETKSVTQDLGDGLMAEVSLVPDTTHRATAPKTRAINTPTHYTIQAFQGGVKKGELKGTFNGSTFTPDTGQPEAIGLPHGAYDFVCFNDGVTSNGTQLTVNRSAAATARFTVKRGVVINQDPKQQVEFTLKHAGAMVSYWLFAQEFGYNGIITNTQTINERGEAVYLCDFANEEDRIKYKIESAASTVPSTMVYDFATDTYSYPTTEQVSKSANANLGSFPVVIGTPGGSVSSPLIRVPADYYLPSTNCADMKLTFTHGKINGGNLAGKSITIPTSKLVEANKSYMVLVRFYLTDRYLYSDGSYGPRSQNSTKTPIAVIVSDRMAIALHDVNEGGAEQLQWGSNTTSSEVPTFSHACANYADLFNVNQYGQAHNATGAATSAVSGYTPVAPFGHIWTFPTLVDFLKMGITLGRMNEGSFGDFFSYWDSGKGYAFFAPSGAAATGFSPVPSTVNFPAMDMTRFNNAFTNVGGTAPSGTYWTNVECKDGTEYKMATIEISGGKFHLGLKSKTETAKVRPIIYY
;
A
#
# COMPACT_ATOMS: atom_id res chain seq x y z
N MET A 1 10.18 -0.63 -54.20
CA MET A 1 9.88 0.25 -55.38
C MET A 1 10.20 1.68 -54.99
N LYS A 2 11.34 2.14 -55.41
CA LYS A 2 11.80 3.43 -55.94
C LYS A 2 11.19 4.69 -55.31
N ILE A 3 11.98 5.43 -54.54
CA ILE A 3 12.84 6.58 -54.92
C ILE A 3 12.01 7.82 -55.36
N LYS A 4 12.18 8.96 -54.64
CA LYS A 4 12.85 10.14 -55.17
C LYS A 4 13.07 11.23 -54.13
N ARG A 5 14.34 11.62 -54.05
CA ARG A 5 14.85 12.91 -53.52
C ARG A 5 14.48 14.04 -54.49
N ILE A 6 14.32 15.25 -53.96
CA ILE A 6 14.67 16.46 -54.71
C ILE A 6 15.29 17.47 -53.77
N ASN A 7 16.53 17.83 -54.09
CA ASN A 7 17.29 19.00 -53.65
C ASN A 7 16.83 20.24 -54.43
N THR A 8 17.08 21.43 -53.88
CA THR A 8 17.65 22.62 -54.57
C THR A 8 17.48 23.82 -53.67
N ALA A 9 18.44 24.44 -53.12
CA ALA A 9 19.54 25.26 -53.67
C ALA A 9 19.21 26.76 -53.71
N PHE A 10 20.02 27.50 -53.01
CA PHE A 10 20.57 28.86 -53.26
C PHE A 10 19.67 29.98 -53.84
N LEU A 11 19.65 31.12 -53.15
CA LEU A 11 19.92 32.40 -53.78
C LEU A 11 20.59 33.40 -52.83
N LEU A 12 21.86 33.70 -53.15
CA LEU A 12 22.60 34.87 -52.71
C LEU A 12 22.11 36.08 -53.49
N LEU A 13 21.94 37.22 -52.83
CA LEU A 13 22.02 38.52 -53.52
C LEU A 13 22.73 39.54 -52.62
N ALA A 14 23.90 39.94 -53.08
CA ALA A 14 24.66 41.08 -52.57
C ALA A 14 24.37 42.30 -53.45
N LEU A 15 24.32 43.49 -52.87
CA LEU A 15 24.64 44.79 -53.50
C LEU A 15 24.79 45.80 -52.35
N ALA A 16 25.95 46.26 -52.03
CA ALA A 16 26.78 47.32 -52.57
C ALA A 16 26.20 48.73 -52.38
N GLY A 17 26.72 49.43 -51.42
CA GLY A 17 27.42 50.66 -51.52
C GLY A 17 26.61 51.96 -51.52
N MET A 18 26.90 52.81 -50.52
CA MET A 18 27.24 54.23 -50.79
C MET A 18 27.79 54.86 -49.53
N THR A 19 29.00 55.31 -49.63
CA THR A 19 29.75 56.18 -48.72
C THR A 19 29.19 57.60 -48.76
N LEU A 20 29.00 58.24 -47.59
CA LEU A 20 29.10 59.68 -47.43
C LEU A 20 29.87 59.97 -46.18
N ALA A 21 31.03 60.57 -46.36
CA ALA A 21 31.87 61.14 -45.32
C ALA A 21 31.25 62.42 -44.77
N GLY A 22 31.26 62.58 -43.45
CA GLY A 22 30.99 63.81 -42.76
C GLY A 22 31.79 63.86 -41.48
N CYS A 23 32.91 64.55 -41.48
CA CYS A 23 33.69 64.85 -40.32
C CYS A 23 32.96 65.81 -39.38
N SER A 24 32.89 65.49 -38.07
CA SER A 24 33.09 66.49 -37.03
C SER A 24 33.65 65.80 -35.81
N ASN A 25 34.84 66.24 -35.41
CA ASN A 25 35.48 65.95 -34.13
C ASN A 25 34.60 66.61 -33.03
N GLU A 26 34.14 65.84 -32.08
CA GLU A 26 33.92 66.28 -30.70
C GLU A 26 34.21 65.15 -29.75
N ASP A 27 34.84 65.48 -28.64
CA ASP A 27 35.38 64.62 -27.59
C ASP A 27 34.39 63.59 -27.11
N ILE A 28 34.61 62.32 -27.45
CA ILE A 28 33.92 61.21 -26.77
C ILE A 28 34.71 60.93 -25.48
N ALA A 29 34.24 61.55 -24.39
CA ALA A 29 34.57 61.06 -23.06
C ALA A 29 34.32 59.52 -23.07
N ASN A 30 35.26 58.74 -22.58
CA ASN A 30 35.17 57.30 -22.35
C ASN A 30 33.95 56.99 -21.45
N VAL A 31 32.76 56.96 -21.98
CA VAL A 31 31.62 56.31 -21.35
C VAL A 31 31.84 54.83 -21.53
N ALA A 32 32.22 54.14 -20.48
CA ALA A 32 32.22 52.69 -20.44
C ALA A 32 30.88 52.22 -21.04
N PRO A 33 30.86 51.24 -21.94
CA PRO A 33 29.60 50.77 -22.56
C PRO A 33 28.64 50.40 -21.43
N GLN A 34 27.52 51.13 -21.34
CA GLN A 34 26.44 50.76 -20.43
C GLN A 34 26.05 49.34 -20.82
N LYS A 35 26.28 48.39 -19.92
CA LYS A 35 25.79 47.01 -20.10
C LYS A 35 24.28 47.10 -20.29
N GLU A 36 23.81 46.66 -21.43
CA GLU A 36 22.39 46.47 -21.68
C GLU A 36 21.76 45.67 -20.54
N THR A 37 20.61 46.11 -20.05
CA THR A 37 19.96 45.54 -18.86
C THR A 37 18.65 44.87 -19.30
N GLY A 38 18.59 43.58 -19.20
CA GLY A 38 17.37 42.80 -19.46
C GLY A 38 16.50 42.69 -18.20
N ASN A 39 15.20 42.81 -18.37
CA ASN A 39 14.23 42.50 -17.32
C ASN A 39 13.96 40.99 -17.30
N VAL A 40 14.22 40.34 -16.18
CA VAL A 40 14.04 38.89 -16.04
C VAL A 40 12.76 38.62 -15.24
N SER A 41 11.79 37.97 -15.91
CA SER A 41 10.57 37.46 -15.28
C SER A 41 10.69 35.94 -15.09
N PHE A 42 9.82 35.39 -14.23
CA PHE A 42 9.94 34.01 -13.81
C PHE A 42 8.62 33.28 -13.96
N SER A 43 8.71 31.96 -14.21
CA SER A 43 7.61 31.01 -14.08
C SER A 43 8.04 29.87 -13.16
N ILE A 44 7.10 29.38 -12.38
CA ILE A 44 7.35 28.35 -11.36
C ILE A 44 6.44 27.17 -11.61
N VAL A 45 7.05 25.99 -11.65
CA VAL A 45 6.38 24.71 -11.72
C VAL A 45 6.78 23.90 -10.47
N GLU A 46 5.80 23.43 -9.72
CA GLU A 46 6.04 22.52 -8.60
C GLU A 46 5.88 21.08 -9.03
N LYS A 47 6.75 20.21 -8.53
CA LYS A 47 6.61 18.76 -8.63
C LYS A 47 6.18 18.17 -7.30
N ASP A 48 5.25 17.25 -7.36
CA ASP A 48 4.90 16.40 -6.23
C ASP A 48 6.01 15.38 -5.94
N TYR A 49 5.89 14.68 -4.81
CA TYR A 49 6.77 13.57 -4.47
C TYR A 49 6.77 12.51 -5.59
N GLU A 50 7.93 12.01 -5.91
CA GLU A 50 8.13 10.93 -6.86
C GLU A 50 8.37 9.62 -6.10
N PRO A 51 7.80 8.49 -6.54
CA PRO A 51 8.15 7.21 -5.95
C PRO A 51 9.66 7.01 -5.91
N ALA A 52 10.17 6.50 -4.81
CA ALA A 52 11.58 6.13 -4.70
C ALA A 52 11.86 5.01 -5.70
N THR A 53 12.55 5.32 -6.79
CA THR A 53 12.99 4.31 -7.75
C THR A 53 14.30 3.74 -7.27
N ASP A 54 14.38 2.43 -7.09
CA ASP A 54 15.66 1.75 -7.09
C ASP A 54 16.23 1.94 -8.49
N ASN A 55 17.30 2.68 -8.60
CA ASN A 55 17.90 3.06 -9.86
C ASN A 55 18.76 1.90 -10.38
N PRO A 56 18.25 0.98 -11.19
CA PRO A 56 19.11 0.00 -11.84
C PRO A 56 19.73 0.68 -13.06
N LYS A 57 20.85 1.34 -12.88
CA LYS A 57 21.67 1.76 -14.02
C LYS A 57 22.25 0.57 -14.79
N THR A 58 21.95 -0.65 -14.39
CA THR A 58 22.30 -1.87 -15.13
C THR A 58 21.16 -2.89 -15.00
N ARG A 59 20.94 -3.68 -16.04
CA ARG A 59 19.99 -4.81 -16.10
C ARG A 59 20.34 -5.98 -15.17
N ALA A 60 21.25 -5.80 -14.23
CA ALA A 60 21.63 -6.79 -13.24
C ALA A 60 20.91 -6.46 -11.93
N ALA A 61 19.94 -7.30 -11.61
CA ALA A 61 19.24 -7.41 -10.35
C ALA A 61 18.58 -6.10 -9.85
N ALA A 62 17.27 -5.96 -10.10
CA ALA A 62 16.45 -5.28 -9.10
C ALA A 62 16.79 -5.94 -7.75
N GLU A 63 17.36 -5.19 -6.80
CA GLU A 63 17.36 -5.66 -5.42
C GLU A 63 15.90 -5.90 -5.09
N GLU A 64 15.53 -7.17 -4.98
CA GLU A 64 14.23 -7.54 -4.44
C GLU A 64 14.13 -6.78 -3.13
N THR A 65 13.05 -6.03 -2.98
CA THR A 65 12.71 -5.35 -1.73
C THR A 65 12.67 -6.44 -0.66
N LYS A 66 13.78 -6.61 0.07
CA LYS A 66 13.89 -7.66 1.08
C LYS A 66 12.87 -7.37 2.15
N SER A 67 11.83 -8.19 2.18
CA SER A 67 10.98 -8.24 3.36
C SER A 67 11.71 -8.94 4.49
N VAL A 68 11.52 -8.46 5.70
CA VAL A 68 12.04 -9.08 6.92
C VAL A 68 10.90 -9.38 7.86
N THR A 69 10.85 -10.61 8.31
CA THR A 69 9.91 -11.04 9.31
C THR A 69 10.41 -10.68 10.71
N GLN A 70 9.55 -10.04 11.50
CA GLN A 70 9.80 -9.66 12.88
C GLN A 70 8.80 -10.36 13.81
N ASP A 71 9.29 -11.03 14.83
CA ASP A 71 8.46 -11.63 15.87
C ASP A 71 8.04 -10.54 16.87
N LEU A 72 6.76 -10.31 16.97
CA LEU A 72 6.17 -9.33 17.90
C LEU A 72 5.74 -9.96 19.23
N GLY A 73 5.98 -11.26 19.42
CA GLY A 73 5.54 -12.01 20.58
C GLY A 73 4.07 -12.44 20.53
N ASP A 74 3.70 -13.36 21.41
CA ASP A 74 2.34 -13.94 21.51
C ASP A 74 1.84 -14.60 20.21
N GLY A 75 2.75 -15.05 19.36
CA GLY A 75 2.43 -15.64 18.06
C GLY A 75 2.08 -14.62 16.98
N LEU A 76 2.22 -13.33 17.23
CA LEU A 76 2.03 -12.28 16.24
C LEU A 76 3.35 -11.97 15.54
N MET A 77 3.34 -12.05 14.23
CA MET A 77 4.48 -11.73 13.37
C MET A 77 4.15 -10.53 12.48
N ALA A 78 5.18 -9.79 12.11
CA ALA A 78 5.09 -8.74 11.10
C ALA A 78 6.13 -8.99 10.00
N GLU A 79 5.68 -9.04 8.77
CA GLU A 79 6.56 -8.97 7.61
C GLU A 79 6.65 -7.52 7.17
N VAL A 80 7.85 -6.97 7.16
CA VAL A 80 8.12 -5.56 6.93
C VAL A 80 8.99 -5.38 5.71
N SER A 81 8.60 -4.50 4.81
CA SER A 81 9.40 -4.09 3.64
C SER A 81 9.31 -2.59 3.42
N LEU A 82 10.36 -2.00 2.85
CA LEU A 82 10.36 -0.63 2.37
C LEU A 82 10.23 -0.65 0.85
N VAL A 83 9.17 -0.08 0.32
CA VAL A 83 8.87 -0.05 -1.11
C VAL A 83 8.66 1.38 -1.62
N PRO A 84 8.80 1.63 -2.93
CA PRO A 84 8.39 2.91 -3.51
C PRO A 84 6.90 3.17 -3.28
N ASP A 85 6.54 4.35 -2.79
CA ASP A 85 5.13 4.73 -2.68
C ASP A 85 4.59 5.20 -4.03
N THR A 86 3.86 4.34 -4.71
CA THR A 86 3.26 4.63 -6.01
C THR A 86 1.85 5.20 -5.93
N THR A 87 1.29 5.35 -4.72
CA THR A 87 -0.09 5.84 -4.53
C THR A 87 -0.22 7.32 -4.85
N HIS A 88 0.88 8.07 -4.75
CA HIS A 88 0.99 9.47 -5.15
C HIS A 88 1.42 9.65 -6.60
N ARG A 89 1.41 8.58 -7.39
CA ARG A 89 1.71 8.68 -8.82
C ARG A 89 0.65 9.56 -9.46
N ALA A 90 1.05 10.79 -9.79
CA ALA A 90 0.22 11.66 -10.60
C ALA A 90 -0.16 10.90 -11.88
N THR A 91 -1.45 10.70 -12.10
CA THR A 91 -1.97 10.19 -13.37
C THR A 91 -1.62 11.21 -14.44
N ALA A 92 -0.60 10.95 -15.21
CA ALA A 92 0.10 11.77 -16.21
C ALA A 92 1.12 12.77 -15.61
N PRO A 93 2.23 13.04 -16.31
CA PRO A 93 3.18 14.07 -15.93
C PRO A 93 2.57 15.45 -16.22
N LYS A 94 1.58 15.82 -15.44
CA LYS A 94 1.13 17.20 -15.39
C LYS A 94 2.07 17.91 -14.44
N THR A 95 3.00 18.69 -14.99
CA THR A 95 3.50 19.87 -14.32
C THR A 95 2.26 20.56 -13.75
N ARG A 96 1.99 20.39 -12.45
CA ARG A 96 0.92 21.15 -11.83
C ARG A 96 1.33 22.60 -11.87
N ALA A 97 0.63 23.39 -12.64
CA ALA A 97 0.58 24.81 -12.36
C ALA A 97 0.22 24.95 -10.88
N ILE A 98 0.89 25.85 -10.18
CA ILE A 98 0.61 26.16 -8.77
C ILE A 98 -0.86 26.56 -8.70
N ASN A 99 -1.72 25.68 -8.18
CA ASN A 99 -3.15 25.96 -8.04
C ASN A 99 -3.47 26.65 -6.71
N THR A 100 -2.52 26.63 -5.78
CA THR A 100 -2.61 27.32 -4.48
C THR A 100 -1.57 28.42 -4.46
N PRO A 101 -1.94 29.67 -4.18
CA PRO A 101 -0.97 30.76 -4.09
C PRO A 101 0.15 30.40 -3.11
N THR A 102 1.39 30.42 -3.60
CA THR A 102 2.57 30.08 -2.80
C THR A 102 3.59 31.20 -2.93
N HIS A 103 4.12 31.65 -1.79
CA HIS A 103 5.13 32.68 -1.72
C HIS A 103 6.53 32.13 -1.99
N TYR A 104 7.30 32.85 -2.83
CA TYR A 104 8.65 32.49 -3.25
C TYR A 104 9.61 33.66 -3.18
N THR A 105 10.86 33.34 -2.86
CA THR A 105 12.01 34.23 -3.02
C THR A 105 12.89 33.72 -4.16
N ILE A 106 13.25 34.61 -5.09
CA ILE A 106 14.17 34.32 -6.20
C ILE A 106 15.37 35.26 -6.04
N GLN A 107 16.57 34.70 -6.07
CA GLN A 107 17.84 35.43 -5.96
C GLN A 107 18.71 35.17 -7.17
N ALA A 108 19.31 36.18 -7.74
CA ALA A 108 20.28 36.12 -8.84
C ALA A 108 21.69 36.42 -8.34
N PHE A 109 22.64 35.60 -8.71
CA PHE A 109 24.05 35.71 -8.33
C PHE A 109 24.94 35.75 -9.57
N GLN A 110 26.04 36.52 -9.49
CA GLN A 110 27.10 36.50 -10.47
C GLN A 110 28.44 36.52 -9.74
N GLY A 111 29.25 35.49 -9.99
CA GLY A 111 30.53 35.31 -9.27
C GLY A 111 30.36 35.22 -7.76
N GLY A 112 29.31 34.56 -7.29
CA GLY A 112 28.98 34.41 -5.86
C GLY A 112 28.37 35.64 -5.19
N VAL A 113 28.23 36.75 -5.90
CA VAL A 113 27.67 38.00 -5.37
C VAL A 113 26.21 38.12 -5.78
N LYS A 114 25.31 38.39 -4.83
CA LYS A 114 23.88 38.64 -5.11
C LYS A 114 23.72 39.92 -5.93
N LYS A 115 23.08 39.84 -7.07
CA LYS A 115 22.83 40.93 -8.01
C LYS A 115 21.38 41.37 -8.07
N GLY A 116 20.46 40.51 -7.60
CA GLY A 116 19.04 40.85 -7.57
C GLY A 116 18.26 39.89 -6.70
N GLU A 117 17.11 40.34 -6.26
CA GLU A 117 16.16 39.56 -5.47
C GLU A 117 14.73 39.96 -5.85
N LEU A 118 13.84 38.98 -5.86
CA LEU A 118 12.42 39.15 -6.11
C LEU A 118 11.66 38.30 -5.11
N LYS A 119 10.63 38.89 -4.48
CA LYS A 119 9.75 38.20 -3.55
C LYS A 119 8.30 38.44 -3.95
N GLY A 120 7.50 37.39 -3.82
CA GLY A 120 6.07 37.51 -4.10
C GLY A 120 5.38 36.17 -4.20
N THR A 121 4.10 36.22 -4.48
CA THR A 121 3.21 35.07 -4.55
C THR A 121 2.95 34.67 -6.00
N PHE A 122 3.14 33.39 -6.27
CA PHE A 122 2.79 32.76 -7.56
C PHE A 122 1.46 32.01 -7.41
N ASN A 123 0.57 32.24 -8.37
CA ASN A 123 -0.68 31.53 -8.52
C ASN A 123 -0.79 31.06 -9.99
N GLY A 124 -0.43 29.82 -10.25
CA GLY A 124 -0.27 29.33 -11.62
C GLY A 124 0.84 30.05 -12.35
N SER A 125 0.51 30.75 -13.44
CA SER A 125 1.44 31.58 -14.20
C SER A 125 1.48 33.04 -13.74
N THR A 126 0.64 33.43 -12.81
CA THR A 126 0.52 34.80 -12.34
C THR A 126 1.45 35.03 -11.15
N PHE A 127 2.28 36.07 -11.24
CA PHE A 127 3.11 36.56 -10.15
C PHE A 127 2.55 37.86 -9.59
N THR A 128 2.41 37.92 -8.28
CA THR A 128 2.07 39.14 -7.53
C THR A 128 3.24 39.49 -6.63
N PRO A 129 3.97 40.58 -6.90
CA PRO A 129 5.10 40.99 -6.07
C PRO A 129 4.64 41.43 -4.69
N ASP A 130 5.51 41.23 -3.69
CA ASP A 130 5.31 41.82 -2.37
C ASP A 130 5.34 43.34 -2.43
N THR A 131 4.75 43.98 -1.44
CA THR A 131 4.75 45.46 -1.36
C THR A 131 6.18 46.00 -1.42
N GLY A 132 6.44 46.82 -2.42
CA GLY A 132 7.75 47.45 -2.66
C GLY A 132 8.74 46.57 -3.45
N GLN A 133 8.33 45.37 -3.89
CA GLN A 133 9.13 44.53 -4.79
C GLN A 133 8.79 44.86 -6.26
N PRO A 134 9.75 44.75 -7.19
CA PRO A 134 9.52 44.91 -8.61
C PRO A 134 8.80 43.68 -9.20
N GLU A 135 8.23 43.80 -10.41
CA GLU A 135 7.63 42.68 -11.15
C GLU A 135 8.69 41.78 -11.83
N ALA A 136 9.92 42.24 -11.95
CA ALA A 136 11.03 41.55 -12.60
C ALA A 136 12.37 41.97 -12.01
N ILE A 137 13.39 41.16 -12.14
CA ILE A 137 14.76 41.53 -11.75
C ILE A 137 15.46 42.15 -12.96
N GLY A 138 15.90 43.39 -12.86
CA GLY A 138 16.76 44.01 -13.85
C GLY A 138 18.21 43.55 -13.70
N LEU A 139 18.74 42.84 -14.72
CA LEU A 139 20.10 42.32 -14.73
C LEU A 139 20.84 42.76 -15.99
N PRO A 140 22.09 43.25 -15.88
CA PRO A 140 22.97 43.43 -17.02
C PRO A 140 23.16 42.13 -17.79
N HIS A 141 23.38 42.18 -19.10
CA HIS A 141 23.67 40.99 -19.90
C HIS A 141 24.86 40.19 -19.30
N GLY A 142 24.72 38.90 -19.22
CA GLY A 142 25.75 38.01 -18.64
C GLY A 142 25.18 36.69 -18.18
N ALA A 143 26.07 35.86 -17.63
CA ALA A 143 25.69 34.58 -17.05
C ALA A 143 25.44 34.74 -15.53
N TYR A 144 24.34 34.15 -15.06
CA TYR A 144 23.90 34.21 -13.67
C TYR A 144 23.53 32.85 -13.14
N ASP A 145 23.74 32.66 -11.85
CA ASP A 145 23.17 31.58 -11.09
C ASP A 145 21.92 32.06 -10.37
N PHE A 146 20.84 31.30 -10.44
CA PHE A 146 19.59 31.62 -9.78
C PHE A 146 19.26 30.60 -8.70
N VAL A 147 18.74 31.09 -7.58
CA VAL A 147 18.18 30.28 -6.51
C VAL A 147 16.72 30.69 -6.34
N CYS A 148 15.82 29.71 -6.34
CA CYS A 148 14.40 29.91 -6.08
C CYS A 148 13.96 29.00 -4.94
N PHE A 149 13.26 29.54 -3.95
CA PHE A 149 12.81 28.82 -2.77
C PHE A 149 11.54 29.40 -2.18
N ASN A 150 10.75 28.59 -1.50
CA ASN A 150 9.56 29.02 -0.78
C ASN A 150 9.86 29.32 0.71
N ASP A 151 8.86 29.77 1.46
CA ASP A 151 8.99 30.17 2.88
C ASP A 151 9.40 29.02 3.83
N GLY A 152 9.33 27.77 3.40
CA GLY A 152 9.87 26.63 4.16
C GLY A 152 11.40 26.57 4.19
N VAL A 153 12.07 27.47 3.44
CA VAL A 153 13.52 27.55 3.32
C VAL A 153 13.99 28.94 3.76
N THR A 154 15.05 29.00 4.56
CA THR A 154 15.69 30.26 4.93
C THR A 154 17.02 30.40 4.17
N SER A 155 17.39 31.63 3.80
CA SER A 155 18.64 31.96 3.12
C SER A 155 19.45 32.96 3.93
N ASN A 156 20.76 32.69 4.07
CA ASN A 156 21.72 33.62 4.67
C ASN A 156 22.81 34.11 3.68
N GLY A 157 22.44 34.26 2.42
CA GLY A 157 23.35 34.58 1.33
C GLY A 157 23.62 33.38 0.44
N THR A 158 24.74 32.67 0.63
CA THR A 158 25.09 31.48 -0.18
C THR A 158 24.55 30.16 0.38
N GLN A 159 23.92 30.16 1.52
CA GLN A 159 23.39 28.95 2.15
C GLN A 159 21.86 29.00 2.26
N LEU A 160 21.25 27.87 1.95
CA LEU A 160 19.82 27.58 2.14
C LEU A 160 19.68 26.58 3.28
N THR A 161 18.83 26.92 4.25
CA THR A 161 18.59 26.07 5.42
C THR A 161 17.14 25.59 5.43
N VAL A 162 16.95 24.29 5.64
CA VAL A 162 15.64 23.65 5.82
C VAL A 162 15.61 22.93 7.16
N ASN A 163 14.65 23.25 7.98
CA ASN A 163 14.37 22.52 9.22
C ASN A 163 13.44 21.33 8.94
N ARG A 164 13.57 20.23 9.68
CA ARG A 164 12.71 19.05 9.50
C ARG A 164 11.22 19.36 9.65
N SER A 165 10.87 20.30 10.50
CA SER A 165 9.48 20.75 10.63
C SER A 165 8.87 21.31 9.33
N ALA A 166 9.72 21.81 8.42
CA ALA A 166 9.33 22.29 7.10
C ALA A 166 9.53 21.23 5.98
N ALA A 167 10.04 20.04 6.28
CA ALA A 167 10.40 19.04 5.27
C ALA A 167 9.23 18.67 4.32
N ALA A 168 7.99 18.73 4.81
CA ALA A 168 6.79 18.47 4.00
C ALA A 168 6.55 19.52 2.91
N THR A 169 6.87 20.77 3.18
CA THR A 169 6.47 21.92 2.36
C THR A 169 7.63 22.67 1.74
N ALA A 170 8.83 22.58 2.34
CA ALA A 170 10.01 23.26 1.84
C ALA A 170 10.37 22.81 0.42
N ARG A 171 10.56 23.81 -0.45
CA ARG A 171 10.94 23.59 -1.85
C ARG A 171 11.99 24.59 -2.26
N PHE A 172 13.00 24.11 -2.98
CA PHE A 172 13.98 24.99 -3.61
C PHE A 172 14.55 24.35 -4.88
N THR A 173 15.15 25.20 -5.70
CA THR A 173 15.92 24.78 -6.87
C THR A 173 17.03 25.80 -7.16
N VAL A 174 18.08 25.31 -7.80
CA VAL A 174 19.19 26.14 -8.27
C VAL A 174 19.34 25.95 -9.77
N LYS A 175 19.45 27.06 -10.50
CA LYS A 175 19.81 27.06 -11.94
C LYS A 175 21.11 27.82 -12.10
N ARG A 176 22.11 27.15 -12.65
CA ARG A 176 23.44 27.70 -12.84
C ARG A 176 23.69 28.12 -14.28
N GLY A 177 24.47 29.19 -14.44
CA GLY A 177 24.96 29.61 -15.76
C GLY A 177 23.87 30.08 -16.72
N VAL A 178 22.76 30.60 -16.22
CA VAL A 178 21.69 31.11 -17.07
C VAL A 178 22.16 32.39 -17.74
N VAL A 179 22.21 32.40 -19.07
CA VAL A 179 22.62 33.56 -19.85
C VAL A 179 21.45 34.51 -20.01
N ILE A 180 21.62 35.75 -19.55
CA ILE A 180 20.70 36.86 -19.74
C ILE A 180 21.20 37.70 -20.91
N ASN A 181 20.46 37.73 -22.00
CA ASN A 181 20.85 38.40 -23.23
C ASN A 181 19.64 38.84 -24.11
N GLN A 182 18.43 38.79 -23.56
CA GLN A 182 17.22 39.17 -24.30
C GLN A 182 16.61 40.44 -23.72
N ASP A 183 16.37 41.38 -24.58
CA ASP A 183 15.69 42.63 -24.27
C ASP A 183 14.35 42.72 -25.02
N PRO A 184 13.36 43.40 -24.46
CA PRO A 184 13.34 44.06 -23.16
C PRO A 184 13.05 43.06 -22.01
N LYS A 185 12.72 41.78 -22.30
CA LYS A 185 12.30 40.83 -21.27
C LYS A 185 12.73 39.40 -21.60
N GLN A 186 13.30 38.75 -20.60
CA GLN A 186 13.60 37.30 -20.66
C GLN A 186 12.85 36.54 -19.57
N GLN A 187 12.35 35.35 -19.88
CA GLN A 187 11.69 34.49 -18.91
C GLN A 187 12.60 33.32 -18.49
N VAL A 188 12.68 33.08 -17.17
CA VAL A 188 13.37 31.94 -16.61
C VAL A 188 12.35 31.05 -15.88
N GLU A 189 12.25 29.80 -16.27
CA GLU A 189 11.36 28.82 -15.64
C GLU A 189 12.10 28.05 -14.56
N PHE A 190 11.45 27.88 -13.40
CA PHE A 190 11.92 27.03 -12.29
C PHE A 190 11.02 25.82 -12.15
N THR A 191 11.66 24.67 -11.95
CA THR A 191 10.99 23.44 -11.49
C THR A 191 11.42 23.16 -10.07
N LEU A 192 10.51 23.32 -9.14
CA LEU A 192 10.78 23.13 -7.71
C LEU A 192 10.36 21.73 -7.27
N LYS A 193 11.20 21.15 -6.43
CA LYS A 193 11.00 19.84 -5.81
C LYS A 193 10.98 19.99 -4.28
N HIS A 194 10.35 19.04 -3.59
CA HIS A 194 10.40 18.99 -2.15
C HIS A 194 11.84 18.79 -1.65
N ALA A 195 12.21 19.53 -0.63
CA ALA A 195 13.50 19.38 0.04
C ALA A 195 13.55 18.12 0.92
N GLY A 196 12.40 17.70 1.42
CA GLY A 196 12.25 16.50 2.24
C GLY A 196 11.85 15.25 1.43
N ALA A 197 11.80 14.13 2.14
CA ALA A 197 11.24 12.85 1.71
C ALA A 197 9.95 12.57 2.48
N MET A 198 9.04 11.81 1.88
CA MET A 198 7.81 11.36 2.49
C MET A 198 7.91 9.85 2.80
N VAL A 199 7.56 9.45 4.02
CA VAL A 199 7.49 8.05 4.44
C VAL A 199 6.10 7.77 5.00
N SER A 200 5.38 6.88 4.35
CA SER A 200 4.06 6.39 4.77
C SER A 200 4.16 4.97 5.32
N TYR A 201 3.23 4.59 6.19
CA TYR A 201 3.15 3.22 6.70
C TYR A 201 1.79 2.63 6.35
N TRP A 202 1.81 1.46 5.74
CA TRP A 202 0.62 0.73 5.37
C TRP A 202 0.61 -0.60 6.11
N LEU A 203 -0.39 -0.77 6.97
CA LEU A 203 -0.53 -1.94 7.80
C LEU A 203 -1.65 -2.81 7.25
N PHE A 204 -1.32 -4.06 6.97
CA PHE A 204 -2.27 -5.06 6.49
C PHE A 204 -2.43 -6.13 7.55
N ALA A 205 -3.66 -6.43 7.90
CA ALA A 205 -3.99 -7.61 8.69
C ALA A 205 -4.80 -8.55 7.82
N GLN A 206 -4.51 -9.83 7.92
CA GLN A 206 -5.25 -10.85 7.17
C GLN A 206 -6.69 -11.01 7.67
N GLU A 207 -6.90 -10.77 8.96
CA GLU A 207 -8.22 -10.81 9.57
C GLU A 207 -8.44 -9.60 10.47
N PHE A 208 -9.20 -8.65 10.00
CA PHE A 208 -10.03 -7.85 10.89
C PHE A 208 -11.36 -8.59 11.01
N GLY A 209 -11.69 -9.04 12.22
CA GLY A 209 -13.05 -9.48 12.44
C GLY A 209 -13.99 -8.38 11.97
N TYR A 210 -14.89 -8.68 11.04
CA TYR A 210 -15.88 -7.72 10.51
C TYR A 210 -16.71 -7.04 11.61
N ASN A 211 -16.72 -7.62 12.81
CA ASN A 211 -17.39 -7.07 13.99
C ASN A 211 -16.65 -5.87 14.61
N GLY A 212 -15.44 -5.59 14.16
CA GLY A 212 -14.62 -4.49 14.70
C GLY A 212 -14.61 -3.21 13.88
N ILE A 213 -15.28 -3.18 12.73
CA ILE A 213 -15.27 -2.02 11.83
C ILE A 213 -16.69 -1.52 11.59
N ILE A 214 -16.91 -0.24 11.83
CA ILE A 214 -18.17 0.44 11.50
C ILE A 214 -17.90 1.32 10.28
N THR A 215 -18.80 1.28 9.30
CA THR A 215 -18.84 2.26 8.21
C THR A 215 -19.70 3.44 8.65
N ASN A 216 -19.10 4.58 8.95
CA ASN A 216 -19.81 5.67 9.57
C ASN A 216 -20.28 6.76 8.61
N THR A 217 -19.59 7.03 7.53
CA THR A 217 -19.93 8.19 6.70
C THR A 217 -19.49 7.98 5.26
N GLN A 218 -20.41 8.20 4.34
CA GLN A 218 -20.06 8.37 2.94
C GLN A 218 -19.51 9.78 2.74
N THR A 219 -18.34 9.88 2.14
CA THR A 219 -17.73 11.15 1.73
C THR A 219 -17.27 11.06 0.28
N ILE A 220 -16.99 12.19 -0.33
CA ILE A 220 -16.42 12.26 -1.66
C ILE A 220 -14.92 12.55 -1.51
N ASN A 221 -14.07 11.72 -2.12
CA ASN A 221 -12.63 11.96 -2.12
C ASN A 221 -12.24 13.04 -3.14
N GLU A 222 -10.97 13.43 -3.16
CA GLU A 222 -10.44 14.43 -4.09
C GLU A 222 -10.58 14.05 -5.59
N ARG A 223 -10.93 12.80 -5.87
CA ARG A 223 -11.17 12.28 -7.23
C ARG A 223 -12.65 12.29 -7.61
N GLY A 224 -13.53 12.77 -6.72
CA GLY A 224 -14.97 12.73 -6.92
C GLY A 224 -15.61 11.35 -6.71
N GLU A 225 -14.89 10.39 -6.13
CA GLU A 225 -15.38 9.05 -5.87
C GLU A 225 -16.04 9.01 -4.48
N ALA A 226 -17.16 8.30 -4.38
CA ALA A 226 -17.78 8.01 -3.10
C ALA A 226 -16.88 7.03 -2.32
N VAL A 227 -16.45 7.44 -1.15
CA VAL A 227 -15.65 6.62 -0.24
C VAL A 227 -16.35 6.52 1.11
N TYR A 228 -16.23 5.37 1.75
CA TYR A 228 -16.72 5.18 3.10
C TYR A 228 -15.58 5.33 4.08
N LEU A 229 -15.78 6.20 5.06
CA LEU A 229 -14.89 6.27 6.20
C LEU A 229 -15.21 5.10 7.12
N CYS A 230 -14.23 4.25 7.34
CA CYS A 230 -14.31 3.17 8.31
C CYS A 230 -13.74 3.63 9.65
N ASP A 231 -14.34 3.17 10.74
CA ASP A 231 -13.82 3.38 12.08
C ASP A 231 -13.85 2.08 12.86
N PHE A 232 -13.06 2.00 13.93
CA PHE A 232 -13.06 0.87 14.83
C PHE A 232 -14.38 0.84 15.63
N ALA A 233 -15.01 -0.33 15.70
CA ALA A 233 -16.24 -0.51 16.47
C ALA A 233 -16.02 -0.33 17.97
N ASN A 234 -14.86 -0.75 18.46
CA ASN A 234 -14.50 -0.69 19.86
C ASN A 234 -13.23 0.14 20.05
N GLU A 235 -13.19 0.98 21.07
CA GLU A 235 -12.02 1.78 21.39
C GLU A 235 -10.80 0.92 21.74
N GLU A 236 -11.02 -0.26 22.34
CA GLU A 236 -9.95 -1.21 22.67
C GLU A 236 -9.24 -1.83 21.47
N ASP A 237 -9.89 -1.86 20.29
CA ASP A 237 -9.33 -2.35 19.05
C ASP A 237 -8.62 -1.23 18.25
N ARG A 238 -8.90 0.02 18.59
CA ARG A 238 -8.35 1.21 17.93
C ARG A 238 -6.83 1.23 18.04
N ILE A 239 -6.15 1.20 16.90
CA ILE A 239 -4.69 1.22 16.86
C ILE A 239 -4.18 2.62 17.12
N LYS A 240 -3.39 2.77 18.19
CA LYS A 240 -2.61 3.97 18.49
C LYS A 240 -1.14 3.64 18.38
N TYR A 241 -0.38 4.56 17.85
CA TYR A 241 1.02 4.33 17.55
C TYR A 241 1.87 5.57 17.86
N LYS A 242 3.17 5.32 17.88
CA LYS A 242 4.22 6.33 17.98
C LYS A 242 5.29 6.04 16.92
N ILE A 243 5.59 7.03 16.10
CA ILE A 243 6.77 6.97 15.24
C ILE A 243 7.91 7.57 16.05
N GLU A 244 8.98 6.82 16.20
CA GLU A 244 10.11 7.25 17.00
C GLU A 244 11.44 6.79 16.40
N SER A 245 12.51 7.54 16.70
CA SER A 245 13.88 7.13 16.43
C SER A 245 14.56 6.65 17.71
N ALA A 246 15.54 5.73 17.55
CA ALA A 246 16.24 5.13 18.68
C ALA A 246 17.05 6.14 19.50
N ALA A 247 17.58 7.17 18.84
CA ALA A 247 18.40 8.23 19.43
C ALA A 247 18.26 9.51 18.59
N SER A 248 19.01 10.54 18.94
CA SER A 248 19.09 11.80 18.17
C SER A 248 19.92 11.59 16.89
N THR A 249 19.46 10.72 15.99
CA THR A 249 20.14 10.37 14.73
C THR A 249 19.49 10.95 13.50
N VAL A 250 18.26 11.44 13.62
CA VAL A 250 17.48 11.95 12.49
C VAL A 250 17.90 13.41 12.21
N PRO A 251 18.33 13.75 11.00
CA PRO A 251 18.66 15.13 10.64
C PRO A 251 17.50 16.09 10.95
N SER A 252 17.77 17.08 11.79
CA SER A 252 16.80 18.14 12.14
C SER A 252 16.99 19.39 11.31
N THR A 253 18.20 19.59 10.73
CA THR A 253 18.53 20.70 9.84
C THR A 253 19.33 20.20 8.65
N MET A 254 18.96 20.65 7.46
CA MET A 254 19.72 20.50 6.22
C MET A 254 20.20 21.88 5.78
N VAL A 255 21.46 21.99 5.45
CA VAL A 255 22.07 23.18 4.85
C VAL A 255 22.61 22.82 3.48
N TYR A 256 22.13 23.51 2.47
CA TYR A 256 22.69 23.45 1.12
C TYR A 256 23.56 24.69 0.90
N ASP A 257 24.84 24.49 0.70
CA ASP A 257 25.78 25.56 0.34
C ASP A 257 25.83 25.67 -1.18
N PHE A 258 25.28 26.74 -1.67
CA PHE A 258 25.15 27.01 -3.08
C PHE A 258 26.51 27.38 -3.74
N ALA A 259 27.48 27.89 -2.99
CA ALA A 259 28.80 28.22 -3.53
C ALA A 259 29.63 26.95 -3.81
N THR A 260 29.49 25.92 -2.98
CA THR A 260 30.25 24.65 -3.09
C THR A 260 29.42 23.51 -3.69
N ASP A 261 28.13 23.69 -3.88
CA ASP A 261 27.16 22.67 -4.34
C ASP A 261 27.11 21.44 -3.41
N THR A 262 27.15 21.67 -2.11
CA THR A 262 27.22 20.63 -1.09
C THR A 262 26.08 20.69 -0.10
N TYR A 263 25.68 19.53 0.40
CA TYR A 263 24.72 19.38 1.49
C TYR A 263 25.43 19.02 2.79
N SER A 264 24.95 19.56 3.89
CA SER A 264 25.36 19.17 5.23
C SER A 264 24.16 19.06 6.17
N TYR A 265 24.31 18.29 7.23
CA TYR A 265 23.27 18.03 8.22
C TYR A 265 23.84 18.30 9.62
N PRO A 266 23.96 19.59 10.00
CA PRO A 266 24.73 20.01 11.19
C PRO A 266 24.07 19.62 12.51
N THR A 267 22.77 19.37 12.51
CA THR A 267 22.02 19.01 13.72
C THR A 267 21.15 17.80 13.50
N THR A 268 20.97 17.04 14.56
CA THR A 268 20.08 15.88 14.61
C THR A 268 19.12 15.99 15.79
N GLU A 269 18.02 15.24 15.71
CA GLU A 269 17.03 15.17 16.77
C GLU A 269 16.55 13.74 16.99
N GLN A 270 15.92 13.48 18.12
CA GLN A 270 15.13 12.30 18.34
C GLN A 270 13.69 12.55 17.89
N VAL A 271 13.19 11.69 17.02
CA VAL A 271 11.79 11.74 16.59
C VAL A 271 10.93 11.02 17.61
N SER A 272 9.79 11.63 17.93
CA SER A 272 8.76 11.04 18.80
C SER A 272 7.41 11.71 18.48
N LYS A 273 6.59 11.04 17.67
CA LYS A 273 5.29 11.53 17.22
C LYS A 273 4.22 10.47 17.47
N SER A 274 3.24 10.78 18.31
CA SER A 274 2.10 9.90 18.62
C SER A 274 0.87 10.29 17.81
N ALA A 275 0.12 9.31 17.33
CA ALA A 275 -1.15 9.51 16.66
C ALA A 275 -2.02 8.24 16.69
N ASN A 276 -3.25 8.38 16.21
CA ASN A 276 -4.14 7.26 15.93
C ASN A 276 -3.96 6.81 14.48
N ALA A 277 -3.94 5.52 14.25
CA ALA A 277 -4.02 4.99 12.90
C ALA A 277 -5.43 5.19 12.34
N ASN A 278 -5.51 5.59 11.10
CA ASN A 278 -6.77 5.73 10.40
C ASN A 278 -7.06 4.45 9.63
N LEU A 279 -8.26 3.92 9.76
CA LEU A 279 -8.76 2.94 8.81
C LEU A 279 -8.88 3.66 7.46
N GLY A 280 -8.28 3.08 6.42
CA GLY A 280 -8.31 3.68 5.09
C GLY A 280 -9.75 3.86 4.61
N SER A 281 -10.01 4.93 3.88
CA SER A 281 -11.23 5.05 3.11
C SER A 281 -11.23 4.01 2.00
N PHE A 282 -12.26 3.19 1.93
CA PHE A 282 -12.42 2.21 0.86
C PHE A 282 -13.29 2.82 -0.24
N PRO A 283 -12.84 2.85 -1.49
CA PRO A 283 -13.74 3.15 -2.58
C PRO A 283 -14.77 2.01 -2.64
N VAL A 284 -16.00 2.29 -2.25
CA VAL A 284 -17.12 1.39 -2.53
C VAL A 284 -17.69 1.84 -3.85
N VAL A 285 -17.54 1.02 -4.87
CA VAL A 285 -18.25 1.24 -6.13
C VAL A 285 -19.71 0.91 -5.89
N ILE A 286 -20.47 1.94 -5.52
CA ILE A 286 -21.94 1.83 -5.40
C ILE A 286 -22.52 1.91 -6.82
N GLY A 287 -23.23 0.90 -7.23
CA GLY A 287 -23.99 0.94 -8.48
C GLY A 287 -23.95 -0.32 -9.33
N THR A 288 -23.09 -1.28 -8.99
CA THR A 288 -23.16 -2.62 -9.54
C THR A 288 -23.37 -3.63 -8.41
N PRO A 289 -24.25 -4.62 -8.56
CA PRO A 289 -24.33 -5.74 -7.63
C PRO A 289 -22.93 -6.38 -7.57
N GLY A 290 -22.26 -6.30 -6.42
CA GLY A 290 -20.92 -6.82 -6.25
C GLY A 290 -19.82 -5.77 -6.06
N GLY A 291 -20.09 -4.64 -5.40
CA GLY A 291 -19.06 -3.67 -5.01
C GLY A 291 -17.99 -4.32 -4.11
N SER A 292 -16.73 -4.30 -4.53
CA SER A 292 -15.64 -4.93 -3.80
C SER A 292 -15.09 -4.01 -2.71
N VAL A 293 -14.98 -4.51 -1.50
CA VAL A 293 -14.22 -3.89 -0.41
C VAL A 293 -12.89 -4.63 -0.32
N SER A 294 -11.80 -3.95 -0.67
CA SER A 294 -10.46 -4.51 -0.49
C SER A 294 -10.18 -4.75 1.01
N SER A 295 -9.32 -5.71 1.30
CA SER A 295 -8.85 -6.04 2.66
C SER A 295 -8.60 -4.78 3.50
N PRO A 296 -9.03 -4.72 4.76
CA PRO A 296 -8.92 -3.51 5.56
C PRO A 296 -7.47 -3.06 5.66
N LEU A 297 -7.23 -1.89 5.11
CA LEU A 297 -5.95 -1.23 5.09
C LEU A 297 -5.92 -0.17 6.17
N ILE A 298 -4.99 -0.32 7.10
CA ILE A 298 -4.73 0.72 8.09
C ILE A 298 -3.65 1.63 7.54
N ARG A 299 -3.97 2.90 7.42
CA ARG A 299 -3.02 3.92 7.01
C ARG A 299 -2.53 4.68 8.23
N VAL A 300 -1.24 4.72 8.37
CA VAL A 300 -0.56 5.65 9.26
C VAL A 300 -0.23 6.88 8.43
N PRO A 301 -0.66 8.07 8.84
CA PRO A 301 -0.35 9.31 8.13
C PRO A 301 1.14 9.44 7.86
N ALA A 302 1.49 9.90 6.66
CA ALA A 302 2.87 10.09 6.27
C ALA A 302 3.61 11.04 7.23
N ASP A 303 4.87 10.74 7.48
CA ASP A 303 5.81 11.65 8.12
C ASP A 303 6.89 12.08 7.12
N TYR A 304 7.56 13.19 7.42
CA TYR A 304 8.47 13.83 6.49
C TYR A 304 9.86 13.97 7.12
N TYR A 305 10.87 13.63 6.34
CA TYR A 305 12.24 13.57 6.78
C TYR A 305 13.16 14.32 5.83
N LEU A 306 14.21 14.91 6.38
CA LEU A 306 15.28 15.46 5.54
C LEU A 306 16.10 14.31 4.91
N PRO A 307 16.71 14.53 3.73
CA PRO A 307 17.65 13.58 3.15
C PRO A 307 18.72 13.17 4.15
N SER A 308 19.39 12.03 3.91
CA SER A 308 20.33 11.42 4.85
C SER A 308 19.73 10.82 6.12
N THR A 309 18.40 10.87 6.31
CA THR A 309 17.74 10.06 7.36
C THR A 309 17.88 8.58 7.00
N ASN A 310 18.41 7.81 7.94
CA ASN A 310 18.52 6.36 7.79
C ASN A 310 17.20 5.69 8.16
N CYS A 311 16.62 4.93 7.24
CA CYS A 311 15.36 4.23 7.50
C CYS A 311 15.45 3.25 8.67
N ALA A 312 16.59 2.60 8.90
CA ALA A 312 16.78 1.66 10.01
C ALA A 312 16.71 2.31 11.40
N ASP A 313 16.91 3.62 11.50
CA ASP A 313 16.82 4.35 12.75
C ASP A 313 15.36 4.59 13.20
N MET A 314 14.42 4.37 12.29
CA MET A 314 13.00 4.63 12.51
C MET A 314 12.26 3.37 12.94
N LYS A 315 11.37 3.50 13.90
CA LYS A 315 10.46 2.44 14.31
C LYS A 315 9.04 2.96 14.51
N LEU A 316 8.09 2.06 14.28
CA LEU A 316 6.69 2.24 14.61
C LEU A 316 6.41 1.44 15.89
N THR A 317 6.09 2.10 16.98
CA THR A 317 5.74 1.48 18.26
C THR A 317 4.24 1.62 18.48
N PHE A 318 3.56 0.51 18.71
CA PHE A 318 2.14 0.51 19.02
C PHE A 318 1.93 0.76 20.52
N THR A 319 1.05 1.68 20.84
CA THR A 319 0.73 2.01 22.23
C THR A 319 -0.62 1.44 22.65
N HIS A 320 -1.45 1.04 21.69
CA HIS A 320 -2.79 0.49 21.92
C HIS A 320 -3.28 -0.25 20.68
N GLY A 321 -4.30 -1.10 20.85
CA GLY A 321 -5.03 -1.76 19.79
C GLY A 321 -4.74 -3.25 19.67
N LYS A 322 -5.53 -3.90 18.81
CA LYS A 322 -5.42 -5.33 18.52
C LYS A 322 -5.40 -5.58 17.03
N ILE A 323 -4.68 -6.61 16.62
CA ILE A 323 -4.67 -7.14 15.25
C ILE A 323 -4.75 -8.66 15.34
N ASN A 324 -5.64 -9.27 14.58
CA ASN A 324 -5.86 -10.72 14.56
C ASN A 324 -6.03 -11.30 15.98
N GLY A 325 -6.75 -10.57 16.87
CA GLY A 325 -6.90 -10.91 18.28
C GLY A 325 -5.64 -10.74 19.14
N GLY A 326 -4.49 -10.43 18.55
CA GLY A 326 -3.24 -10.17 19.25
C GLY A 326 -3.14 -8.72 19.72
N ASN A 327 -2.75 -8.53 21.00
CA ASN A 327 -2.50 -7.21 21.55
C ASN A 327 -1.26 -6.59 20.92
N LEU A 328 -1.38 -5.35 20.44
CA LEU A 328 -0.28 -4.59 19.86
C LEU A 328 0.45 -3.70 20.86
N ALA A 329 -0.15 -3.37 21.99
CA ALA A 329 0.44 -2.45 22.97
C ALA A 329 1.85 -2.88 23.40
N GLY A 330 2.81 -1.97 23.27
CA GLY A 330 4.23 -2.22 23.58
C GLY A 330 5.04 -2.90 22.47
N LYS A 331 4.41 -3.37 21.40
CA LYS A 331 5.09 -3.99 20.26
C LYS A 331 5.64 -2.94 19.32
N SER A 332 6.75 -3.22 18.66
CA SER A 332 7.40 -2.28 17.72
C SER A 332 7.84 -2.98 16.46
N ILE A 333 7.86 -2.22 15.37
CA ILE A 333 8.31 -2.62 14.05
C ILE A 333 9.44 -1.69 13.64
N THR A 334 10.55 -2.25 13.17
CA THR A 334 11.68 -1.51 12.60
C THR A 334 11.69 -1.64 11.08
N ILE A 335 12.17 -0.62 10.38
CA ILE A 335 12.33 -0.68 8.93
C ILE A 335 13.60 -1.49 8.61
N PRO A 336 13.51 -2.58 7.82
CA PRO A 336 14.60 -3.56 7.71
C PRO A 336 15.68 -3.17 6.69
N THR A 337 15.99 -1.90 6.54
CA THR A 337 16.98 -1.41 5.60
C THR A 337 17.67 -0.16 6.10
N SER A 338 18.97 -0.06 5.87
CA SER A 338 19.78 1.13 6.14
C SER A 338 19.75 2.14 4.99
N LYS A 339 18.75 2.07 4.10
CA LYS A 339 18.59 3.04 3.01
C LYS A 339 18.42 4.44 3.56
N LEU A 340 19.15 5.39 3.01
CA LEU A 340 18.95 6.81 3.29
C LEU A 340 17.81 7.35 2.43
N VAL A 341 16.95 8.16 3.03
CA VAL A 341 15.90 8.83 2.25
C VAL A 341 16.49 9.94 1.38
N GLU A 342 15.89 10.16 0.22
CA GLU A 342 16.31 11.14 -0.77
C GLU A 342 15.27 12.25 -0.91
N ALA A 343 15.72 13.47 -1.21
CA ALA A 343 14.84 14.61 -1.45
C ALA A 343 13.80 14.30 -2.55
N ASN A 344 12.58 14.79 -2.37
CA ASN A 344 11.46 14.63 -3.29
C ASN A 344 11.02 13.19 -3.55
N LYS A 345 11.46 12.22 -2.73
CA LYS A 345 11.06 10.82 -2.89
C LYS A 345 10.00 10.42 -1.87
N SER A 346 9.10 9.53 -2.32
CA SER A 346 8.10 8.90 -1.48
C SER A 346 8.39 7.42 -1.28
N TYR A 347 8.31 7.00 -0.03
CA TYR A 347 8.54 5.64 0.45
C TYR A 347 7.32 5.13 1.18
N MET A 348 7.09 3.83 1.09
CA MET A 348 6.06 3.16 1.84
C MET A 348 6.65 2.00 2.63
N VAL A 349 6.47 2.04 3.94
CA VAL A 349 6.73 0.91 4.82
C VAL A 349 5.51 0.02 4.78
N LEU A 350 5.62 -1.11 4.12
CA LEU A 350 4.58 -2.10 4.01
C LEU A 350 4.72 -3.10 5.14
N VAL A 351 3.72 -3.23 5.97
CA VAL A 351 3.69 -4.14 7.12
C VAL A 351 2.54 -5.10 6.98
N ARG A 352 2.83 -6.39 6.95
CA ARG A 352 1.83 -7.46 6.93
C ARG A 352 1.87 -8.20 8.25
N PHE A 353 0.77 -8.13 8.99
CA PHE A 353 0.62 -8.91 10.21
C PHE A 353 0.04 -10.28 9.89
N TYR A 354 0.56 -11.28 10.57
CA TYR A 354 0.01 -12.62 10.54
C TYR A 354 0.30 -13.33 11.86
N LEU A 355 -0.49 -14.36 12.14
CA LEU A 355 -0.23 -15.19 13.30
C LEU A 355 0.78 -16.29 12.94
N THR A 356 1.68 -16.59 13.86
CA THR A 356 2.43 -17.85 13.79
C THR A 356 1.49 -19.00 14.06
N ASP A 357 1.98 -20.21 13.78
CA ASP A 357 1.26 -21.43 14.11
C ASP A 357 0.95 -21.46 15.59
N ARG A 358 -0.31 -21.29 15.90
CA ARG A 358 -0.90 -21.38 17.23
C ARG A 358 -1.77 -22.63 17.25
N TYR A 359 -1.81 -23.26 18.37
CA TYR A 359 -2.49 -24.55 18.52
C TYR A 359 -3.53 -24.47 19.64
N LEU A 360 -4.62 -25.17 19.42
CA LEU A 360 -5.54 -25.54 20.47
C LEU A 360 -5.02 -26.85 21.07
N TYR A 361 -4.97 -26.91 22.40
CA TYR A 361 -4.47 -28.06 23.14
C TYR A 361 -5.62 -28.86 23.78
N SER A 362 -5.36 -30.12 24.10
CA SER A 362 -6.37 -31.03 24.65
C SER A 362 -6.94 -30.56 26.00
N ASP A 363 -6.23 -29.70 26.74
CA ASP A 363 -6.70 -29.07 27.97
C ASP A 363 -7.53 -27.80 27.74
N GLY A 364 -7.80 -27.45 26.46
CA GLY A 364 -8.55 -26.26 26.04
C GLY A 364 -7.75 -24.96 26.04
N SER A 365 -6.49 -24.98 26.48
CA SER A 365 -5.62 -23.84 26.32
C SER A 365 -5.19 -23.68 24.86
N TYR A 366 -4.72 -22.49 24.50
CA TYR A 366 -4.25 -22.19 23.15
C TYR A 366 -3.01 -21.31 23.16
N GLY A 367 -2.25 -21.33 22.09
CA GLY A 367 -1.05 -20.50 21.90
C GLY A 367 0.03 -21.16 21.07
N PRO A 368 1.19 -20.47 20.91
CA PRO A 368 2.32 -21.03 20.17
C PRO A 368 2.93 -22.25 20.88
N ARG A 369 3.49 -23.16 20.08
CA ARG A 369 4.14 -24.37 20.60
C ARG A 369 5.29 -24.07 21.55
N SER A 370 6.04 -23.01 21.31
CA SER A 370 7.16 -22.56 22.13
C SER A 370 6.77 -22.29 23.60
N GLN A 371 5.55 -21.81 23.83
CA GLN A 371 5.01 -21.52 25.17
C GLN A 371 4.25 -22.70 25.78
N ASN A 372 3.97 -23.74 25.03
CA ASN A 372 3.12 -24.87 25.40
C ASN A 372 3.78 -26.22 25.06
N SER A 373 5.09 -26.34 25.22
CA SER A 373 5.88 -27.49 24.78
C SER A 373 5.49 -28.83 25.38
N THR A 374 4.89 -28.84 26.57
CA THR A 374 4.47 -30.06 27.30
C THR A 374 3.02 -30.44 27.03
N LYS A 375 2.23 -29.59 26.36
CA LYS A 375 0.81 -29.85 26.11
C LYS A 375 0.61 -30.61 24.81
N THR A 376 -0.49 -31.33 24.70
CA THR A 376 -0.85 -32.09 23.48
C THR A 376 -1.69 -31.21 22.56
N PRO A 377 -1.16 -30.78 21.39
CA PRO A 377 -1.94 -30.04 20.41
C PRO A 377 -2.97 -30.96 19.75
N ILE A 378 -4.16 -30.42 19.48
CA ILE A 378 -5.26 -31.13 18.82
C ILE A 378 -5.74 -30.46 17.54
N ALA A 379 -5.48 -29.17 17.39
CA ALA A 379 -5.85 -28.41 16.20
C ALA A 379 -4.89 -27.24 15.97
N VAL A 380 -4.78 -26.78 14.72
CA VAL A 380 -4.10 -25.54 14.34
C VAL A 380 -5.11 -24.41 14.35
N ILE A 381 -4.78 -23.31 15.00
CA ILE A 381 -5.64 -22.12 15.05
C ILE A 381 -5.55 -21.37 13.71
N VAL A 382 -6.69 -21.08 13.14
CA VAL A 382 -6.83 -20.40 11.85
C VAL A 382 -7.37 -18.99 12.04
N SER A 383 -8.24 -18.78 13.01
CA SER A 383 -8.75 -17.47 13.39
C SER A 383 -9.02 -17.39 14.90
N ASP A 384 -9.47 -16.22 15.39
CA ASP A 384 -9.68 -15.97 16.82
C ASP A 384 -10.53 -17.01 17.56
N ARG A 385 -11.43 -17.66 16.85
CA ARG A 385 -12.38 -18.62 17.44
C ARG A 385 -12.49 -19.91 16.66
N MET A 386 -11.56 -20.19 15.76
CA MET A 386 -11.61 -21.38 14.92
C MET A 386 -10.26 -22.06 14.85
N ALA A 387 -10.27 -23.35 15.05
CA ALA A 387 -9.11 -24.21 14.82
C ALA A 387 -9.50 -25.40 13.93
N ILE A 388 -8.54 -25.85 13.11
CA ILE A 388 -8.71 -27.01 12.23
C ILE A 388 -7.96 -28.20 12.80
N ALA A 389 -8.58 -29.37 12.78
CA ALA A 389 -8.01 -30.62 13.31
C ALA A 389 -6.64 -30.94 12.70
N LEU A 390 -5.77 -31.58 13.47
CA LEU A 390 -4.43 -31.98 13.00
C LEU A 390 -4.47 -33.10 11.97
N HIS A 391 -5.53 -33.91 11.97
CA HIS A 391 -5.68 -35.09 11.12
C HIS A 391 -7.03 -35.11 10.43
N ASP A 392 -7.12 -35.80 9.30
CA ASP A 392 -8.38 -36.15 8.66
C ASP A 392 -9.12 -37.19 9.52
N VAL A 393 -10.44 -37.30 9.38
CA VAL A 393 -11.18 -38.43 10.00
C VAL A 393 -10.71 -39.75 9.37
N ASN A 394 -10.61 -40.76 10.18
CA ASN A 394 -10.18 -42.10 9.77
C ASN A 394 -8.81 -42.15 9.05
N GLU A 395 -7.89 -41.24 9.41
CA GLU A 395 -6.56 -41.24 8.82
C GLU A 395 -5.88 -42.59 8.89
N GLY A 396 -5.28 -43.01 7.78
CA GLY A 396 -4.69 -44.33 7.63
C GLY A 396 -5.68 -45.48 7.40
N GLY A 397 -6.98 -45.15 7.27
CA GLY A 397 -8.06 -46.11 6.99
C GLY A 397 -8.96 -45.64 5.85
N ALA A 398 -10.28 -45.75 6.01
CA ALA A 398 -11.25 -45.30 5.03
C ALA A 398 -11.47 -43.79 5.11
N GLU A 399 -10.53 -43.02 4.58
CA GLU A 399 -10.54 -41.53 4.61
C GLU A 399 -11.59 -40.92 3.66
N GLN A 400 -11.95 -41.61 2.59
CA GLN A 400 -12.92 -41.19 1.59
C GLN A 400 -14.33 -41.61 2.01
N LEU A 401 -15.16 -40.68 2.40
CA LEU A 401 -16.47 -40.92 2.98
C LEU A 401 -17.57 -40.28 2.14
N GLN A 402 -18.71 -40.96 2.03
CA GLN A 402 -19.93 -40.38 1.46
C GLN A 402 -20.53 -39.36 2.44
N TRP A 403 -21.03 -38.25 1.89
CA TRP A 403 -21.79 -37.29 2.68
C TRP A 403 -23.10 -37.88 3.17
N GLY A 404 -23.89 -38.46 2.24
CA GLY A 404 -25.17 -39.09 2.49
C GLY A 404 -25.79 -39.62 1.21
N SER A 405 -26.99 -40.17 1.29
CA SER A 405 -27.72 -40.75 0.15
C SER A 405 -28.82 -39.82 -0.43
N ASN A 406 -29.18 -38.75 0.25
CA ASN A 406 -30.27 -37.89 -0.15
C ASN A 406 -29.80 -36.81 -1.14
N THR A 407 -30.07 -37.01 -2.43
CA THR A 407 -29.71 -36.08 -3.50
C THR A 407 -30.91 -35.28 -4.02
N THR A 408 -32.13 -35.57 -3.57
CA THR A 408 -33.39 -35.03 -4.12
C THR A 408 -34.02 -33.95 -3.25
N SER A 409 -33.60 -33.81 -2.01
CA SER A 409 -34.10 -32.78 -1.09
C SER A 409 -32.95 -32.13 -0.31
N SER A 410 -33.20 -30.88 0.14
CA SER A 410 -32.27 -30.16 0.97
C SER A 410 -32.22 -30.73 2.38
N GLU A 411 -31.01 -30.86 2.93
CA GLU A 411 -30.75 -31.22 4.32
C GLU A 411 -30.54 -29.99 5.19
N VAL A 412 -30.72 -28.79 4.65
CA VAL A 412 -30.61 -27.52 5.36
C VAL A 412 -31.93 -27.22 6.09
N PRO A 413 -31.96 -27.24 7.43
CA PRO A 413 -33.23 -27.35 8.18
C PRO A 413 -34.04 -26.04 8.29
N THR A 414 -33.46 -24.89 8.10
CA THR A 414 -34.14 -23.61 8.46
C THR A 414 -34.24 -22.58 7.34
N PHE A 415 -33.50 -22.70 6.30
CA PHE A 415 -33.57 -21.86 5.12
C PHE A 415 -33.70 -22.75 3.90
N SER A 416 -34.79 -22.68 3.19
CA SER A 416 -35.11 -23.52 2.03
C SER A 416 -34.21 -23.33 0.81
N HIS A 417 -32.96 -22.91 1.00
CA HIS A 417 -32.11 -22.48 -0.08
C HIS A 417 -30.72 -23.08 0.06
N ALA A 418 -30.47 -24.16 -0.62
CA ALA A 418 -29.12 -24.49 -1.05
C ALA A 418 -28.61 -23.38 -1.98
N CYS A 419 -27.31 -23.10 -1.93
CA CYS A 419 -26.69 -22.11 -2.81
C CYS A 419 -27.06 -22.35 -4.27
N ALA A 420 -27.39 -21.30 -5.00
CA ALA A 420 -27.81 -21.39 -6.40
C ALA A 420 -26.71 -20.97 -7.39
N ASN A 421 -25.64 -20.35 -6.89
CA ASN A 421 -24.54 -19.88 -7.72
C ASN A 421 -23.21 -19.83 -6.93
N TYR A 422 -22.10 -19.58 -7.60
CA TYR A 422 -20.78 -19.57 -6.98
C TYR A 422 -20.61 -18.46 -5.93
N ALA A 423 -21.24 -17.30 -6.11
CA ALA A 423 -21.15 -16.22 -5.12
C ALA A 423 -21.81 -16.62 -3.79
N ASP A 424 -22.87 -17.40 -3.86
CA ASP A 424 -23.60 -17.85 -2.67
C ASP A 424 -22.76 -18.80 -1.80
N LEU A 425 -21.80 -19.55 -2.39
CA LEU A 425 -20.95 -20.48 -1.65
C LEU A 425 -20.12 -19.80 -0.57
N PHE A 426 -19.80 -18.53 -0.74
CA PHE A 426 -18.98 -17.75 0.18
C PHE A 426 -19.79 -17.01 1.23
N ASN A 427 -21.11 -17.21 1.22
CA ASN A 427 -22.03 -16.52 2.08
C ASN A 427 -22.57 -17.44 3.20
N VAL A 428 -21.75 -17.63 4.20
CA VAL A 428 -21.96 -18.62 5.27
C VAL A 428 -23.20 -18.31 6.15
N ASN A 429 -23.59 -17.04 6.26
CA ASN A 429 -24.66 -16.64 7.17
C ASN A 429 -26.06 -16.80 6.60
N GLN A 430 -26.19 -16.91 5.27
CA GLN A 430 -27.47 -16.95 4.60
C GLN A 430 -27.86 -18.35 4.10
N TYR A 431 -26.88 -19.12 3.66
CA TYR A 431 -27.11 -20.46 3.14
C TYR A 431 -26.77 -21.45 4.26
N GLY A 432 -27.77 -22.18 4.66
CA GLY A 432 -27.72 -23.00 5.86
C GLY A 432 -26.65 -24.06 5.80
N GLN A 433 -26.11 -24.34 6.95
CA GLN A 433 -25.19 -25.44 7.15
C GLN A 433 -25.99 -26.75 7.20
N ALA A 434 -25.57 -27.76 6.46
CA ALA A 434 -26.17 -29.09 6.49
C ALA A 434 -25.78 -29.80 7.79
N HIS A 435 -26.53 -29.60 8.87
CA HIS A 435 -26.25 -30.16 10.18
C HIS A 435 -26.85 -31.56 10.43
N ASN A 436 -27.79 -31.98 9.59
CA ASN A 436 -28.60 -33.16 9.85
C ASN A 436 -28.33 -34.35 8.89
N ALA A 437 -27.22 -34.31 8.16
CA ALA A 437 -26.86 -35.43 7.33
C ALA A 437 -26.55 -36.69 8.16
N THR A 438 -27.08 -37.81 7.75
CA THR A 438 -26.93 -39.12 8.43
C THR A 438 -25.89 -40.03 7.78
N GLY A 439 -24.99 -39.44 6.99
CA GLY A 439 -23.99 -40.20 6.24
C GLY A 439 -22.76 -40.59 7.04
N ALA A 440 -21.88 -41.35 6.40
CA ALA A 440 -20.60 -41.81 6.99
C ALA A 440 -19.70 -40.63 7.39
N ALA A 441 -19.66 -39.57 6.57
CA ALA A 441 -18.88 -38.38 6.86
C ALA A 441 -19.35 -37.69 8.15
N THR A 442 -20.66 -37.52 8.34
CA THR A 442 -21.23 -36.89 9.54
C THR A 442 -20.96 -37.72 10.80
N SER A 443 -21.13 -39.03 10.71
CA SER A 443 -20.83 -39.95 11.81
C SER A 443 -19.35 -39.90 12.21
N ALA A 444 -18.45 -39.84 11.21
CA ALA A 444 -17.02 -39.74 11.46
C ALA A 444 -16.59 -38.42 12.16
N VAL A 445 -17.20 -37.29 11.81
CA VAL A 445 -16.95 -36.02 12.51
C VAL A 445 -17.47 -36.08 13.94
N SER A 446 -18.65 -36.63 14.16
CA SER A 446 -19.23 -36.77 15.51
C SER A 446 -18.39 -37.69 16.41
N GLY A 447 -17.73 -38.69 15.83
CA GLY A 447 -16.86 -39.62 16.54
C GLY A 447 -15.37 -39.24 16.53
N TYR A 448 -15.02 -38.07 16.03
CA TYR A 448 -13.62 -37.67 15.87
C TYR A 448 -12.89 -37.56 17.22
N THR A 449 -11.68 -38.12 17.24
CA THR A 449 -10.75 -38.04 18.37
C THR A 449 -9.49 -37.29 17.97
N PRO A 450 -8.92 -36.44 18.85
CA PRO A 450 -9.26 -36.26 20.28
C PRO A 450 -10.60 -35.55 20.52
N VAL A 451 -11.19 -35.81 21.67
CA VAL A 451 -12.45 -35.17 22.09
C VAL A 451 -12.23 -33.66 22.19
N ALA A 452 -13.21 -32.90 21.72
CA ALA A 452 -13.19 -31.45 21.83
C ALA A 452 -13.24 -31.00 23.29
N PRO A 453 -12.41 -30.02 23.73
CA PRO A 453 -12.36 -29.55 25.12
C PRO A 453 -13.60 -28.73 25.47
N PHE A 454 -13.92 -28.64 26.77
CA PHE A 454 -14.96 -27.77 27.35
C PHE A 454 -16.38 -27.90 26.74
N GLY A 455 -16.74 -29.09 26.22
CA GLY A 455 -18.05 -29.30 25.65
C GLY A 455 -18.25 -28.71 24.24
N HIS A 456 -17.21 -28.17 23.65
CA HIS A 456 -17.23 -27.83 22.22
C HIS A 456 -17.37 -29.11 21.36
N ILE A 457 -17.76 -28.95 20.13
CA ILE A 457 -17.96 -30.05 19.19
C ILE A 457 -17.13 -29.86 17.92
N TRP A 458 -16.63 -30.95 17.38
CA TRP A 458 -16.09 -30.96 16.04
C TRP A 458 -17.20 -30.85 15.00
N THR A 459 -16.98 -30.06 13.97
CA THR A 459 -17.93 -29.85 12.89
C THR A 459 -17.24 -29.79 11.53
N PHE A 460 -18.02 -29.72 10.47
CA PHE A 460 -17.50 -29.55 9.12
C PHE A 460 -17.07 -28.09 8.88
N PRO A 461 -15.97 -27.90 8.15
CA PRO A 461 -15.60 -26.57 7.67
C PRO A 461 -16.60 -26.08 6.61
N THR A 462 -16.82 -24.78 6.62
CA THR A 462 -17.39 -24.07 5.48
C THR A 462 -16.31 -23.83 4.42
N LEU A 463 -16.73 -23.37 3.24
CA LEU A 463 -15.78 -22.94 2.23
C LEU A 463 -14.91 -21.77 2.72
N VAL A 464 -15.51 -20.84 3.45
CA VAL A 464 -14.81 -19.67 4.02
C VAL A 464 -13.76 -20.11 5.07
N ASP A 465 -14.01 -21.16 5.82
CA ASP A 465 -13.04 -21.69 6.78
C ASP A 465 -11.80 -22.27 6.08
N PHE A 466 -11.97 -22.94 4.94
CA PHE A 466 -10.84 -23.34 4.11
C PHE A 466 -10.08 -22.13 3.54
N LEU A 467 -10.78 -21.09 3.09
CA LEU A 467 -10.12 -19.86 2.64
C LEU A 467 -9.31 -19.21 3.75
N LYS A 468 -9.86 -19.09 4.94
CA LYS A 468 -9.13 -18.59 6.11
C LYS A 468 -7.90 -19.42 6.42
N MET A 469 -8.01 -20.75 6.32
CA MET A 469 -6.88 -21.66 6.49
C MET A 469 -5.78 -21.38 5.45
N GLY A 470 -6.11 -21.25 4.18
CA GLY A 470 -5.15 -20.94 3.12
C GLY A 470 -4.50 -19.58 3.29
N ILE A 471 -5.27 -18.58 3.72
CA ILE A 471 -4.78 -17.22 3.99
C ILE A 471 -3.85 -17.22 5.20
N THR A 472 -4.26 -17.80 6.32
CA THR A 472 -3.51 -17.75 7.58
C THR A 472 -2.29 -18.66 7.56
N LEU A 473 -2.45 -19.90 7.15
CA LEU A 473 -1.37 -20.91 7.19
C LEU A 473 -0.52 -20.92 5.92
N GLY A 474 -1.14 -20.67 4.74
CA GLY A 474 -0.49 -20.74 3.44
C GLY A 474 -0.17 -19.38 2.80
N ARG A 475 -0.41 -18.26 3.50
CA ARG A 475 -0.18 -16.90 2.96
C ARG A 475 -0.77 -16.68 1.56
N MET A 476 -1.92 -17.24 1.31
CA MET A 476 -2.55 -17.29 -0.03
C MET A 476 -2.77 -15.92 -0.68
N ASN A 477 -2.76 -14.83 0.09
CA ASN A 477 -2.98 -13.46 -0.40
C ASN A 477 -1.70 -12.60 -0.51
N GLU A 478 -0.51 -13.15 -0.31
CA GLU A 478 0.73 -12.35 -0.26
C GLU A 478 1.16 -11.75 -1.60
N GLY A 479 0.76 -12.33 -2.72
CA GLY A 479 1.14 -11.85 -4.06
C GLY A 479 0.14 -10.90 -4.71
N SER A 480 -1.08 -10.83 -4.24
CA SER A 480 -2.20 -10.23 -4.98
C SER A 480 -3.30 -9.73 -4.06
N PHE A 481 -3.11 -8.54 -3.52
CA PHE A 481 -4.15 -7.85 -2.74
C PHE A 481 -5.46 -7.58 -3.51
N GLY A 482 -5.50 -7.86 -4.81
CA GLY A 482 -6.67 -7.71 -5.65
C GLY A 482 -7.51 -8.97 -5.82
N ASP A 483 -7.02 -10.14 -5.39
CA ASP A 483 -7.66 -11.42 -5.70
C ASP A 483 -8.69 -11.86 -4.65
N PHE A 484 -8.62 -11.30 -3.44
CA PHE A 484 -9.64 -11.46 -2.40
C PHE A 484 -10.24 -10.12 -2.04
N PHE A 485 -11.54 -10.03 -2.14
CA PHE A 485 -12.28 -8.86 -1.72
C PHE A 485 -13.55 -9.26 -0.99
N SER A 486 -13.96 -8.39 -0.06
CA SER A 486 -15.24 -8.50 0.57
C SER A 486 -16.29 -7.89 -0.34
N TYR A 487 -17.36 -8.63 -0.62
CA TYR A 487 -18.53 -8.10 -1.28
C TYR A 487 -19.51 -7.59 -0.23
N TRP A 488 -20.00 -6.38 -0.42
CA TRP A 488 -21.18 -5.91 0.29
C TRP A 488 -22.41 -6.12 -0.60
N ASP A 489 -23.31 -6.98 -0.18
CA ASP A 489 -24.59 -7.15 -0.84
C ASP A 489 -25.62 -6.25 -0.15
N SER A 490 -25.91 -5.09 -0.77
CA SER A 490 -26.87 -4.11 -0.22
C SER A 490 -28.30 -4.63 -0.15
N GLY A 491 -28.66 -5.61 -0.98
CA GLY A 491 -29.99 -6.26 -0.96
C GLY A 491 -30.14 -7.23 0.22
N LYS A 492 -29.03 -7.68 0.79
CA LYS A 492 -28.97 -8.68 1.85
C LYS A 492 -28.43 -8.15 3.17
N GLY A 493 -27.81 -6.98 3.16
CA GLY A 493 -27.38 -6.27 4.37
C GLY A 493 -26.15 -6.85 5.05
N TYR A 494 -25.29 -7.60 4.35
CA TYR A 494 -24.05 -8.16 4.91
C TYR A 494 -22.91 -8.21 3.87
N ALA A 495 -21.69 -8.34 4.39
CA ALA A 495 -20.49 -8.55 3.60
C ALA A 495 -20.10 -10.03 3.56
N PHE A 496 -19.60 -10.51 2.44
CA PHE A 496 -19.02 -11.82 2.31
C PHE A 496 -17.66 -11.75 1.60
N PHE A 497 -16.84 -12.74 1.88
CA PHE A 497 -15.48 -12.83 1.38
C PHE A 497 -15.42 -13.81 0.21
N ALA A 498 -14.98 -13.36 -0.95
CA ALA A 498 -14.92 -14.20 -2.15
C ALA A 498 -13.68 -13.90 -3.00
N PRO A 499 -13.14 -14.90 -3.72
CA PRO A 499 -12.10 -14.66 -4.71
C PRO A 499 -12.64 -13.90 -5.92
N SER A 500 -11.75 -13.26 -6.64
CA SER A 500 -12.06 -12.56 -7.89
C SER A 500 -12.75 -13.51 -8.89
N GLY A 501 -13.83 -13.06 -9.49
CA GLY A 501 -14.61 -13.85 -10.45
C GLY A 501 -15.71 -14.74 -9.84
N ALA A 502 -15.87 -14.78 -8.52
CA ALA A 502 -16.94 -15.54 -7.86
C ALA A 502 -18.36 -15.03 -8.13
N ALA A 503 -18.52 -13.85 -8.72
CA ALA A 503 -19.82 -13.24 -9.03
C ALA A 503 -20.57 -13.89 -10.22
N ALA A 504 -20.03 -14.94 -10.82
CA ALA A 504 -20.68 -15.65 -11.92
C ALA A 504 -21.96 -16.35 -11.46
N THR A 505 -22.98 -16.31 -12.29
CA THR A 505 -24.28 -16.94 -12.02
C THR A 505 -24.26 -18.42 -12.41
N GLY A 506 -24.81 -19.28 -11.52
CA GLY A 506 -24.89 -20.73 -11.73
C GLY A 506 -23.59 -21.48 -11.44
N PHE A 507 -23.66 -22.80 -11.50
CA PHE A 507 -22.54 -23.71 -11.22
C PHE A 507 -21.95 -24.39 -12.46
N SER A 508 -22.63 -24.28 -13.59
CA SER A 508 -22.18 -24.91 -14.84
C SER A 508 -22.31 -23.94 -16.02
N PRO A 509 -21.24 -23.71 -16.79
CA PRO A 509 -19.90 -24.20 -16.53
C PRO A 509 -19.26 -23.49 -15.31
N VAL A 510 -18.35 -24.19 -14.61
CA VAL A 510 -17.53 -23.57 -13.55
C VAL A 510 -16.87 -22.33 -14.12
N PRO A 511 -17.01 -21.16 -13.51
CA PRO A 511 -16.39 -19.96 -14.02
C PRO A 511 -14.87 -20.16 -14.12
N SER A 512 -14.33 -20.08 -15.33
CA SER A 512 -12.88 -20.14 -15.56
C SER A 512 -12.11 -19.01 -14.87
N THR A 513 -12.83 -18.07 -14.31
CA THR A 513 -12.33 -16.86 -13.63
C THR A 513 -12.19 -17.02 -12.11
N VAL A 514 -12.74 -18.08 -11.51
CA VAL A 514 -12.52 -18.36 -10.07
C VAL A 514 -11.12 -18.95 -9.92
N ASN A 515 -10.16 -18.10 -9.67
CA ASN A 515 -8.77 -18.48 -9.51
C ASN A 515 -8.29 -18.14 -8.10
N PHE A 516 -8.01 -19.17 -7.31
CA PHE A 516 -7.41 -18.95 -6.00
C PHE A 516 -5.90 -18.71 -6.15
N PRO A 517 -5.34 -17.71 -5.45
CA PRO A 517 -3.90 -17.51 -5.40
C PRO A 517 -3.17 -18.76 -4.92
N ALA A 518 -1.90 -18.88 -5.28
CA ALA A 518 -1.05 -19.95 -4.78
C ALA A 518 -0.75 -19.76 -3.29
N MET A 519 -0.63 -20.87 -2.57
CA MET A 519 -0.21 -20.93 -1.18
C MET A 519 1.30 -21.19 -1.08
N ASP A 520 1.94 -20.68 -0.04
CA ASP A 520 3.22 -21.20 0.44
C ASP A 520 3.00 -22.58 1.08
N MET A 521 3.19 -23.64 0.29
CA MET A 521 2.95 -25.00 0.74
C MET A 521 3.94 -25.46 1.80
N THR A 522 5.16 -24.91 1.83
CA THR A 522 6.12 -25.23 2.89
C THR A 522 5.61 -24.76 4.24
N ARG A 523 5.18 -23.52 4.32
CA ARG A 523 4.59 -22.95 5.52
C ARG A 523 3.29 -23.66 5.89
N PHE A 524 2.40 -23.85 4.93
CA PHE A 524 1.12 -24.55 5.13
C PHE A 524 1.31 -25.95 5.73
N ASN A 525 2.21 -26.74 5.16
CA ASN A 525 2.49 -28.09 5.63
C ASN A 525 3.13 -28.07 7.04
N ASN A 526 4.09 -27.16 7.26
CA ASN A 526 4.78 -27.07 8.54
C ASN A 526 3.84 -26.74 9.70
N ALA A 527 2.77 -25.97 9.46
CA ALA A 527 1.78 -25.68 10.51
C ALA A 527 1.17 -26.94 11.13
N PHE A 528 1.06 -28.02 10.37
CA PHE A 528 0.57 -29.32 10.86
C PHE A 528 1.71 -30.23 11.29
N THR A 529 2.72 -30.42 10.45
CA THR A 529 3.76 -31.44 10.66
C THR A 529 4.68 -31.14 11.84
N ASN A 530 4.89 -29.85 12.17
CA ASN A 530 5.70 -29.43 13.33
C ASN A 530 5.15 -29.92 14.69
N VAL A 531 3.92 -30.37 14.73
CA VAL A 531 3.25 -30.87 15.95
C VAL A 531 2.73 -32.31 15.79
N GLY A 532 3.20 -33.01 14.75
CA GLY A 532 2.84 -34.40 14.50
C GLY A 532 1.52 -34.61 13.78
N GLY A 533 0.95 -33.55 13.21
CA GLY A 533 -0.24 -33.62 12.37
C GLY A 533 0.10 -33.87 10.89
N THR A 534 -0.93 -34.10 10.09
CA THR A 534 -0.85 -34.31 8.64
C THR A 534 -1.46 -33.12 7.92
N ALA A 535 -0.72 -32.51 7.00
CA ALA A 535 -1.23 -31.39 6.23
C ALA A 535 -2.39 -31.82 5.30
N PRO A 536 -3.48 -31.02 5.21
CA PRO A 536 -4.59 -31.34 4.33
C PRO A 536 -4.16 -31.39 2.85
N SER A 537 -4.62 -32.42 2.14
CA SER A 537 -4.37 -32.63 0.70
C SER A 537 -5.47 -33.44 0.06
N GLY A 538 -5.79 -33.17 -1.22
CA GLY A 538 -6.89 -33.80 -1.94
C GLY A 538 -8.22 -33.08 -1.73
N THR A 539 -9.33 -33.78 -1.99
CA THR A 539 -10.67 -33.19 -1.99
C THR A 539 -11.40 -33.40 -0.68
N TYR A 540 -11.95 -32.32 -0.13
CA TYR A 540 -12.64 -32.28 1.15
C TYR A 540 -14.09 -31.86 1.00
N TRP A 541 -14.98 -32.48 1.80
CA TRP A 541 -16.33 -32.00 2.02
C TRP A 541 -16.33 -30.65 2.77
N THR A 542 -17.22 -29.77 2.34
CA THR A 542 -17.64 -28.63 3.16
C THR A 542 -19.06 -28.87 3.67
N ASN A 543 -19.55 -28.08 4.62
CA ASN A 543 -20.94 -28.15 5.05
C ASN A 543 -21.91 -27.29 4.22
N VAL A 544 -21.48 -26.86 3.04
CA VAL A 544 -22.27 -26.00 2.16
C VAL A 544 -23.01 -26.83 1.10
N GLU A 545 -24.32 -26.86 1.21
CA GLU A 545 -25.20 -27.52 0.24
C GLU A 545 -25.52 -26.61 -0.94
N CYS A 546 -25.54 -27.15 -2.14
CA CYS A 546 -25.79 -26.45 -3.38
C CYS A 546 -26.91 -27.12 -4.16
N LYS A 547 -27.79 -26.30 -4.76
CA LYS A 547 -28.79 -26.80 -5.71
C LYS A 547 -28.27 -26.64 -7.13
N ASP A 548 -27.97 -27.78 -7.78
CA ASP A 548 -27.50 -27.84 -9.16
C ASP A 548 -28.54 -28.56 -10.03
N GLY A 549 -29.34 -27.80 -10.74
CA GLY A 549 -30.52 -28.31 -11.44
C GLY A 549 -31.56 -28.89 -10.49
N THR A 550 -31.81 -30.20 -10.58
CA THR A 550 -32.74 -30.93 -9.70
C THR A 550 -32.04 -31.66 -8.55
N GLU A 551 -30.71 -31.65 -8.51
CA GLU A 551 -29.91 -32.35 -7.52
C GLU A 551 -29.40 -31.42 -6.44
N TYR A 552 -29.36 -31.90 -5.20
CA TYR A 552 -28.70 -31.22 -4.07
C TYR A 552 -27.32 -31.84 -3.86
N LYS A 553 -26.29 -31.08 -4.17
CA LYS A 553 -24.89 -31.43 -4.06
C LYS A 553 -24.21 -30.73 -2.89
N MET A 554 -23.03 -31.18 -2.52
CA MET A 554 -22.19 -30.51 -1.54
C MET A 554 -21.03 -29.82 -2.24
N ALA A 555 -20.74 -28.58 -1.80
CA ALA A 555 -19.52 -27.90 -2.21
C ALA A 555 -18.30 -28.63 -1.63
N THR A 556 -17.27 -28.73 -2.44
CA THR A 556 -15.99 -29.32 -2.06
C THR A 556 -14.84 -28.38 -2.35
N ILE A 557 -13.77 -28.55 -1.61
CA ILE A 557 -12.50 -27.90 -1.86
C ILE A 557 -11.43 -28.95 -2.11
N GLU A 558 -10.71 -28.83 -3.21
CA GLU A 558 -9.54 -29.65 -3.48
C GLU A 558 -8.28 -28.85 -3.23
N ILE A 559 -7.35 -29.42 -2.49
CA ILE A 559 -6.03 -28.85 -2.23
C ILE A 559 -5.02 -29.61 -3.08
N SER A 560 -4.62 -29.00 -4.19
CA SER A 560 -3.67 -29.60 -5.13
C SER A 560 -2.86 -28.53 -5.86
N GLY A 561 -1.61 -28.86 -6.25
CA GLY A 561 -0.74 -27.94 -6.98
C GLY A 561 -0.47 -26.62 -6.27
N GLY A 562 -0.56 -26.59 -4.94
CA GLY A 562 -0.38 -25.38 -4.15
C GLY A 562 -1.55 -24.38 -4.21
N LYS A 563 -2.72 -24.82 -4.65
CA LYS A 563 -3.92 -23.98 -4.77
C LYS A 563 -5.15 -24.72 -4.24
N PHE A 564 -6.19 -23.94 -4.00
CA PHE A 564 -7.54 -24.45 -3.80
C PHE A 564 -8.28 -24.54 -5.13
N HIS A 565 -9.05 -25.60 -5.29
CA HIS A 565 -9.96 -25.79 -6.41
C HIS A 565 -11.36 -26.06 -5.87
N LEU A 566 -12.29 -25.24 -6.29
CA LEU A 566 -13.68 -25.36 -5.90
C LEU A 566 -14.38 -26.41 -6.76
N GLY A 567 -15.16 -27.27 -6.15
CA GLY A 567 -15.94 -28.28 -6.83
C GLY A 567 -17.32 -28.50 -6.20
N LEU A 568 -18.13 -29.23 -6.92
CA LEU A 568 -19.41 -29.78 -6.44
C LEU A 568 -19.40 -31.30 -6.61
N LYS A 569 -19.79 -32.02 -5.58
CA LYS A 569 -19.95 -33.45 -5.63
C LYS A 569 -21.36 -33.88 -5.22
N SER A 570 -21.87 -34.92 -5.86
CA SER A 570 -23.07 -35.62 -5.38
C SER A 570 -22.81 -36.14 -3.96
N LYS A 571 -23.82 -36.10 -3.11
CA LYS A 571 -23.72 -36.60 -1.73
C LYS A 571 -23.39 -38.09 -1.66
N THR A 572 -23.62 -38.82 -2.74
CA THR A 572 -23.30 -40.24 -2.87
C THR A 572 -21.84 -40.50 -3.31
N GLU A 573 -21.13 -39.48 -3.75
CA GLU A 573 -19.70 -39.60 -4.02
C GLU A 573 -18.89 -39.53 -2.71
N THR A 574 -17.58 -39.70 -2.80
CA THR A 574 -16.72 -39.69 -1.62
C THR A 574 -15.73 -38.50 -1.65
N ALA A 575 -15.44 -37.97 -0.48
CA ALA A 575 -14.37 -37.03 -0.25
C ALA A 575 -13.84 -37.16 1.19
N LYS A 576 -12.70 -36.55 1.45
CA LYS A 576 -12.12 -36.49 2.80
C LYS A 576 -12.91 -35.54 3.70
N VAL A 577 -12.70 -35.69 4.99
CA VAL A 577 -13.24 -34.79 6.00
C VAL A 577 -12.13 -34.31 6.93
N ARG A 578 -11.98 -33.01 7.05
CA ARG A 578 -11.11 -32.37 8.02
C ARG A 578 -11.98 -31.59 9.01
N PRO A 579 -12.11 -32.03 10.26
CA PRO A 579 -12.94 -31.35 11.23
C PRO A 579 -12.38 -29.99 11.63
N ILE A 580 -13.29 -29.08 11.99
CA ILE A 580 -12.97 -27.83 12.65
C ILE A 580 -13.66 -27.74 14.00
N ILE A 581 -13.18 -26.83 14.83
CA ILE A 581 -13.79 -26.52 16.11
C ILE A 581 -13.86 -25.00 16.27
N TYR A 582 -15.00 -24.50 16.74
CA TYR A 582 -15.14 -23.13 17.23
C TYR A 582 -15.06 -23.16 18.76
N TYR A 583 -14.17 -22.34 19.36
CA TYR A 583 -13.85 -22.35 20.79
C TYR A 583 -13.85 -20.96 21.43
#